data_0cd2c4aa226d53a4f5449aeab22418bd
#
_entry.id   0cd2c4aa226d53a4f5449aeab22418bd
#
_cell.length_a   1.000
_cell.length_b   1.000
_cell.length_c   1.000
_cell.angle_alpha   90.00
_cell.angle_beta   90.00
_cell.angle_gamma   90.00
#
_symmetry.space_group_name_H-M   'P 1'
#
loop_
_entity.id
_entity.type
_entity.pdbx_description
1 polymer ?
#
loop_
_entity_poly.entity_id
_entity_poly.type
_entity_poly.pdbx_seq_one_letter_code
_entity_poly.pdbx_strand_id
1 'polypeptide(L)'
;MRKKQRAISPAIFSWFVAFVVSHATCAEISPSVVVPPYHDKYSILLKQLEAGQTNINYSEFRESFVESEQFKAASRQKPDLNTLRKEMHDLMQKSKSAEIIGVTKKMLSIDYTDMEAHKILHQTYKILGDAANSKKYHDIELGLLNSIIKKGNGKTCQAAWPVIQINEEYFILQMLGAKLLKQSVDNTGGLCDKMEVHTDEGNKTYYFEISKVFKGHNKQGIH
;
A
#
# COMPACT_ATOMS: atom_id res chain seq x y z
N MET A 1 -96.19 7.18 1.79
CA MET A 1 -95.10 7.22 0.79
C MET A 1 -94.01 8.12 1.33
N ARG A 2 -92.90 7.54 1.90
CA ARG A 2 -91.78 8.30 2.42
C ARG A 2 -90.55 8.10 1.50
N LYS A 3 -90.10 9.18 0.85
CA LYS A 3 -88.87 9.22 0.07
C LYS A 3 -87.64 9.23 0.96
N LYS A 4 -86.78 8.24 0.83
CA LYS A 4 -85.43 8.21 1.46
C LYS A 4 -84.48 9.06 0.63
N GLN A 5 -83.93 10.12 1.26
CA GLN A 5 -82.78 10.86 0.72
C GLN A 5 -81.50 10.10 1.06
N ARG A 6 -80.67 9.85 0.04
CA ARG A 6 -79.32 9.32 0.20
C ARG A 6 -78.34 10.49 0.40
N ALA A 7 -77.63 10.49 1.49
CA ALA A 7 -76.53 11.38 1.74
C ALA A 7 -75.27 10.94 0.96
N ILE A 8 -74.68 11.88 0.22
CA ILE A 8 -73.42 11.71 -0.50
C ILE A 8 -72.29 12.17 0.45
N SER A 9 -71.42 11.24 0.80
CA SER A 9 -70.21 11.52 1.60
C SER A 9 -69.10 12.03 0.69
N PRO A 10 -68.41 13.12 1.03
CA PRO A 10 -67.26 13.58 0.25
C PRO A 10 -66.01 12.78 0.64
N ALA A 11 -65.42 12.12 -0.37
CA ALA A 11 -64.12 11.47 -0.23
C ALA A 11 -63.00 12.54 -0.13
N ILE A 12 -62.33 12.58 1.01
CA ILE A 12 -61.15 13.41 1.22
C ILE A 12 -59.96 12.70 0.54
N PHE A 13 -59.49 13.25 -0.58
CA PHE A 13 -58.27 12.82 -1.27
C PHE A 13 -57.09 13.47 -0.53
N SER A 14 -56.43 12.67 0.32
CA SER A 14 -55.20 13.08 1.00
C SER A 14 -54.02 12.87 0.04
N TRP A 15 -53.46 13.96 -0.48
CA TRP A 15 -52.26 13.96 -1.27
C TRP A 15 -51.04 13.81 -0.33
N PHE A 16 -50.49 12.62 -0.21
CA PHE A 16 -49.19 12.41 0.37
C PHE A 16 -48.13 12.89 -0.62
N VAL A 17 -47.60 14.08 -0.41
CA VAL A 17 -46.36 14.55 -1.05
C VAL A 17 -45.19 13.84 -0.36
N ALA A 18 -44.70 12.79 -1.00
CA ALA A 18 -43.44 12.14 -0.59
C ALA A 18 -42.27 13.10 -0.90
N PHE A 19 -41.75 13.75 0.12
CA PHE A 19 -40.49 14.47 0.03
C PHE A 19 -39.36 13.44 -0.13
N VAL A 20 -38.91 13.20 -1.38
CA VAL A 20 -37.66 12.49 -1.63
C VAL A 20 -36.52 13.43 -1.27
N VAL A 21 -36.00 13.30 -0.05
CA VAL A 21 -34.75 13.96 0.34
C VAL A 21 -33.64 13.24 -0.40
N SER A 22 -33.26 13.80 -1.55
CA SER A 22 -32.07 13.36 -2.28
C SER A 22 -30.87 13.73 -1.43
N HIS A 23 -30.31 12.74 -0.71
CA HIS A 23 -29.01 12.89 -0.08
C HIS A 23 -27.98 12.88 -1.20
N ALA A 24 -27.60 14.06 -1.67
CA ALA A 24 -26.39 14.23 -2.46
C ALA A 24 -25.23 13.90 -1.53
N THR A 25 -24.78 12.64 -1.56
CA THR A 25 -23.49 12.27 -0.99
C THR A 25 -22.46 13.00 -1.81
N CYS A 26 -21.92 14.10 -1.24
CA CYS A 26 -20.70 14.71 -1.74
C CYS A 26 -19.64 13.61 -1.61
N ALA A 27 -19.37 12.90 -2.69
CA ALA A 27 -18.25 11.98 -2.75
C ALA A 27 -17.00 12.84 -2.56
N GLU A 28 -16.44 12.86 -1.36
CA GLU A 28 -15.10 13.40 -1.15
C GLU A 28 -14.19 12.68 -2.14
N ILE A 29 -13.64 13.45 -3.08
CA ILE A 29 -12.68 12.94 -4.06
C ILE A 29 -11.46 12.50 -3.25
N SER A 30 -11.39 11.21 -2.95
CA SER A 30 -10.20 10.66 -2.30
C SER A 30 -8.98 11.02 -3.14
N PRO A 31 -7.92 11.60 -2.55
CA PRO A 31 -6.75 12.00 -3.31
C PRO A 31 -6.22 10.82 -4.11
N SER A 32 -5.88 11.06 -5.39
CA SER A 32 -5.23 10.06 -6.24
C SER A 32 -3.75 9.98 -5.93
N VAL A 33 -3.13 8.83 -6.22
CA VAL A 33 -1.67 8.73 -6.25
C VAL A 33 -1.15 9.61 -7.37
N VAL A 34 -0.17 10.45 -7.07
CA VAL A 34 0.48 11.30 -8.07
C VAL A 34 1.49 10.46 -8.84
N VAL A 35 1.20 10.23 -10.12
CA VAL A 35 2.11 9.51 -11.00
C VAL A 35 3.24 10.45 -11.44
N PRO A 36 4.52 10.05 -11.30
CA PRO A 36 5.64 10.89 -11.73
C PRO A 36 5.54 11.26 -13.22
N PRO A 37 5.93 12.48 -13.60
CA PRO A 37 5.83 12.97 -14.99
C PRO A 37 6.92 12.40 -15.91
N TYR A 38 7.71 11.42 -15.43
CA TYR A 38 8.81 10.83 -16.20
C TYR A 38 8.31 9.83 -17.23
N HIS A 39 9.10 9.64 -18.30
CA HIS A 39 8.81 8.67 -19.36
C HIS A 39 9.68 7.42 -19.23
N ASP A 40 10.15 7.12 -18.03
CA ASP A 40 10.91 5.92 -17.70
C ASP A 40 10.01 4.69 -17.51
N LYS A 41 10.63 3.52 -17.45
CA LYS A 41 9.94 2.25 -17.30
C LYS A 41 9.13 2.18 -16.01
N TYR A 42 9.67 2.70 -14.91
CA TYR A 42 8.96 2.75 -13.62
C TYR A 42 7.65 3.51 -13.73
N SER A 43 7.67 4.73 -14.29
CA SER A 43 6.48 5.56 -14.43
C SER A 43 5.42 4.94 -15.35
N ILE A 44 5.85 4.21 -16.40
CA ILE A 44 4.95 3.48 -17.30
C ILE A 44 4.25 2.35 -16.55
N LEU A 45 5.00 1.52 -15.82
CA LEU A 45 4.44 0.41 -15.05
C LEU A 45 3.55 0.89 -13.90
N LEU A 46 3.93 2.00 -13.22
CA LEU A 46 3.10 2.62 -12.18
C LEU A 46 1.75 3.09 -12.75
N LYS A 47 1.73 3.70 -13.94
CA LYS A 47 0.47 4.08 -14.61
C LYS A 47 -0.43 2.87 -14.87
N GLN A 48 0.14 1.74 -15.29
CA GLN A 48 -0.61 0.49 -15.49
C GLN A 48 -1.21 0.00 -14.18
N LEU A 49 -0.43 -0.01 -13.09
CA LEU A 49 -0.89 -0.42 -11.76
C LEU A 49 -2.02 0.50 -11.24
N GLU A 50 -1.88 1.83 -11.38
CA GLU A 50 -2.93 2.77 -10.99
C GLU A 50 -4.20 2.62 -11.83
N ALA A 51 -4.08 2.23 -13.11
CA ALA A 51 -5.20 1.87 -13.96
C ALA A 51 -5.83 0.48 -13.63
N GLY A 52 -5.32 -0.22 -12.60
CA GLY A 52 -5.84 -1.53 -12.17
C GLY A 52 -5.25 -2.72 -12.93
N GLN A 53 -4.26 -2.52 -13.79
CA GLN A 53 -3.56 -3.58 -14.49
C GLN A 53 -2.47 -4.19 -13.58
N THR A 54 -2.88 -5.04 -12.65
CA THR A 54 -2.01 -5.58 -11.58
C THR A 54 -1.18 -6.80 -12.01
N ASN A 55 -1.40 -7.33 -13.22
CA ASN A 55 -0.62 -8.45 -13.74
C ASN A 55 0.62 -7.97 -14.50
N ILE A 56 1.67 -7.60 -13.78
CA ILE A 56 2.95 -7.13 -14.31
C ILE A 56 4.12 -7.96 -13.76
N ASN A 57 5.33 -7.75 -14.31
CA ASN A 57 6.56 -8.27 -13.72
C ASN A 57 7.02 -7.39 -12.55
N TYR A 58 6.69 -7.77 -11.31
CA TYR A 58 7.04 -6.99 -10.12
C TYR A 58 8.54 -6.96 -9.81
N SER A 59 9.32 -7.99 -10.18
CA SER A 59 10.79 -7.91 -10.07
C SER A 59 11.34 -6.78 -10.92
N GLU A 60 10.87 -6.70 -12.16
CA GLU A 60 11.25 -5.66 -13.11
C GLU A 60 10.75 -4.27 -12.67
N PHE A 61 9.54 -4.18 -12.11
CA PHE A 61 8.99 -2.95 -11.56
C PHE A 61 9.88 -2.40 -10.42
N ARG A 62 10.23 -3.23 -9.43
CA ARG A 62 11.13 -2.84 -8.33
C ARG A 62 12.52 -2.43 -8.82
N GLU A 63 13.10 -3.17 -9.79
CA GLU A 63 14.38 -2.82 -10.37
C GLU A 63 14.32 -1.50 -11.12
N SER A 64 13.26 -1.27 -11.92
CA SER A 64 13.07 -0.01 -12.64
C SER A 64 12.89 1.20 -11.69
N PHE A 65 12.35 1.00 -10.48
CA PHE A 65 12.29 2.05 -9.47
C PHE A 65 13.69 2.53 -9.06
N VAL A 66 14.59 1.63 -8.70
CA VAL A 66 15.99 1.98 -8.31
C VAL A 66 16.73 2.72 -9.42
N GLU A 67 16.38 2.47 -10.67
CA GLU A 67 16.99 3.12 -11.84
C GLU A 67 16.30 4.43 -12.24
N SER A 68 15.13 4.74 -11.68
CA SER A 68 14.28 5.88 -12.06
C SER A 68 14.75 7.21 -11.48
N GLU A 69 14.29 8.30 -12.11
CA GLU A 69 14.40 9.66 -11.53
C GLU A 69 13.55 9.80 -10.26
N GLN A 70 12.44 9.02 -10.15
CA GLN A 70 11.61 9.00 -8.96
C GLN A 70 12.36 8.49 -7.73
N PHE A 71 13.25 7.51 -7.88
CA PHE A 71 14.06 7.02 -6.76
C PHE A 71 14.98 8.10 -6.20
N LYS A 72 15.58 8.92 -7.07
CA LYS A 72 16.39 10.08 -6.65
C LYS A 72 15.55 11.13 -5.92
N ALA A 73 14.32 11.38 -6.40
CA ALA A 73 13.37 12.26 -5.73
C ALA A 73 12.94 11.72 -4.37
N ALA A 74 12.57 10.43 -4.29
CA ALA A 74 12.15 9.74 -3.08
C ALA A 74 13.25 9.76 -1.99
N SER A 75 14.51 9.59 -2.38
CA SER A 75 15.64 9.65 -1.45
C SER A 75 15.76 11.03 -0.77
N ARG A 76 15.49 12.12 -1.50
CA ARG A 76 15.45 13.48 -0.94
C ARG A 76 14.22 13.71 -0.05
N GLN A 77 13.11 13.02 -0.33
CA GLN A 77 11.85 13.10 0.42
C GLN A 77 11.73 12.06 1.55
N LYS A 78 12.82 11.35 1.88
CA LYS A 78 12.80 10.34 2.95
C LYS A 78 12.33 10.88 4.31
N PRO A 79 12.68 12.10 4.75
CA PRO A 79 12.12 12.67 5.98
C PRO A 79 10.60 12.86 5.92
N ASP A 80 10.08 13.30 4.74
CA ASP A 80 8.64 13.48 4.53
C ASP A 80 7.92 12.14 4.56
N LEU A 81 8.48 11.10 3.94
CA LEU A 81 7.94 9.74 3.95
C LEU A 81 7.85 9.19 5.37
N ASN A 82 8.88 9.39 6.21
CA ASN A 82 8.85 8.97 7.61
C ASN A 82 7.79 9.73 8.42
N THR A 83 7.60 11.01 8.16
CA THR A 83 6.55 11.83 8.79
C THR A 83 5.16 11.34 8.39
N LEU A 84 4.93 11.08 7.10
CA LEU A 84 3.66 10.53 6.60
C LEU A 84 3.39 9.15 7.18
N ARG A 85 4.40 8.29 7.33
CA ARG A 85 4.25 6.97 7.96
C ARG A 85 3.80 7.08 9.41
N LYS A 86 4.39 7.98 10.18
CA LYS A 86 3.97 8.24 11.56
C LYS A 86 2.53 8.75 11.61
N GLU A 87 2.18 9.72 10.76
CA GLU A 87 0.81 10.24 10.65
C GLU A 87 -0.18 9.12 10.30
N MET A 88 0.16 8.26 9.35
CA MET A 88 -0.65 7.11 8.97
C MET A 88 -0.94 6.20 10.19
N HIS A 89 0.08 5.85 10.98
CA HIS A 89 -0.09 5.02 12.17
C HIS A 89 -0.95 5.71 13.24
N ASP A 90 -0.77 7.02 13.46
CA ASP A 90 -1.57 7.81 14.40
C ASP A 90 -3.06 7.85 13.97
N LEU A 91 -3.34 7.96 12.67
CA LEU A 91 -4.69 7.93 12.11
C LEU A 91 -5.32 6.54 12.20
N MET A 92 -4.53 5.46 12.05
CA MET A 92 -5.01 4.09 12.23
C MET A 92 -5.49 3.85 13.67
N GLN A 93 -4.77 4.34 14.67
CA GLN A 93 -5.20 4.26 16.08
C GLN A 93 -6.54 4.98 16.33
N LYS A 94 -6.83 6.01 15.54
CA LYS A 94 -8.07 6.80 15.62
C LYS A 94 -9.17 6.31 14.67
N SER A 95 -8.93 5.23 13.94
CA SER A 95 -9.85 4.64 12.93
C SER A 95 -10.35 5.65 11.88
N LYS A 96 -9.48 6.57 11.44
CA LYS A 96 -9.77 7.67 10.52
C LYS A 96 -9.58 7.24 9.05
N SER A 97 -10.48 6.40 8.53
CA SER A 97 -10.31 5.72 7.24
C SER A 97 -10.07 6.65 6.04
N ALA A 98 -10.79 7.76 5.92
CA ALA A 98 -10.61 8.69 4.79
C ALA A 98 -9.24 9.37 4.84
N GLU A 99 -8.83 9.81 6.02
CA GLU A 99 -7.53 10.44 6.25
C GLU A 99 -6.38 9.45 6.04
N ILE A 100 -6.54 8.17 6.49
CA ILE A 100 -5.58 7.08 6.25
C ILE A 100 -5.35 6.92 4.74
N ILE A 101 -6.41 6.84 3.93
CA ILE A 101 -6.30 6.73 2.47
C ILE A 101 -5.51 7.92 1.91
N GLY A 102 -5.83 9.14 2.36
CA GLY A 102 -5.17 10.35 1.89
C GLY A 102 -3.67 10.36 2.14
N VAL A 103 -3.27 10.08 3.38
CA VAL A 103 -1.85 10.04 3.80
C VAL A 103 -1.11 8.90 3.09
N THR A 104 -1.70 7.71 3.04
CA THR A 104 -1.07 6.53 2.43
C THR A 104 -0.86 6.71 0.93
N LYS A 105 -1.80 7.36 0.22
CA LYS A 105 -1.61 7.70 -1.20
C LYS A 105 -0.52 8.75 -1.43
N LYS A 106 -0.31 9.70 -0.50
CA LYS A 106 0.84 10.60 -0.54
C LYS A 106 2.15 9.80 -0.38
N MET A 107 2.21 8.80 0.52
CA MET A 107 3.37 7.91 0.63
C MET A 107 3.65 7.20 -0.69
N LEU A 108 2.63 6.60 -1.32
CA LEU A 108 2.76 5.94 -2.62
C LEU A 108 3.14 6.89 -3.76
N SER A 109 2.83 8.18 -3.66
CA SER A 109 3.29 9.19 -4.63
C SER A 109 4.79 9.47 -4.51
N ILE A 110 5.40 9.17 -3.37
CA ILE A 110 6.85 9.26 -3.15
C ILE A 110 7.52 7.93 -3.56
N ASP A 111 7.01 6.82 -3.02
CA ASP A 111 7.53 5.47 -3.25
C ASP A 111 6.38 4.48 -3.46
N TYR A 112 6.13 4.11 -4.72
CA TYR A 112 5.05 3.16 -5.04
C TYR A 112 5.44 1.69 -4.79
N THR A 113 6.71 1.42 -4.42
CA THR A 113 7.15 0.07 -4.02
C THR A 113 6.95 -0.21 -2.53
N ASP A 114 6.41 0.73 -1.77
CA ASP A 114 6.15 0.61 -0.33
C ASP A 114 5.02 -0.41 -0.04
N MET A 115 5.41 -1.64 0.32
CA MET A 115 4.47 -2.73 0.58
C MET A 115 3.56 -2.45 1.78
N GLU A 116 4.04 -1.74 2.81
CA GLU A 116 3.22 -1.38 3.96
C GLU A 116 2.09 -0.44 3.56
N ALA A 117 2.38 0.55 2.71
CA ALA A 117 1.36 1.47 2.20
C ALA A 117 0.27 0.72 1.40
N HIS A 118 0.64 -0.22 0.53
CA HIS A 118 -0.32 -1.06 -0.18
C HIS A 118 -1.17 -1.91 0.76
N LYS A 119 -0.56 -2.55 1.78
CA LYS A 119 -1.25 -3.33 2.81
C LYS A 119 -2.29 -2.49 3.55
N ILE A 120 -1.93 -1.29 3.97
CA ILE A 120 -2.83 -0.39 4.70
C ILE A 120 -4.00 0.05 3.81
N LEU A 121 -3.75 0.42 2.53
CA LEU A 121 -4.82 0.74 1.60
C LEU A 121 -5.75 -0.44 1.35
N HIS A 122 -5.20 -1.66 1.12
CA HIS A 122 -5.99 -2.87 0.99
C HIS A 122 -6.94 -3.04 2.19
N GLN A 123 -6.40 -2.98 3.41
CA GLN A 123 -7.18 -3.18 4.64
C GLN A 123 -8.23 -2.07 4.83
N THR A 124 -7.86 -0.81 4.58
CA THR A 124 -8.77 0.33 4.75
C THR A 124 -9.92 0.28 3.76
N TYR A 125 -9.66 0.00 2.48
CA TYR A 125 -10.72 -0.17 1.49
C TYR A 125 -11.61 -1.38 1.77
N LYS A 126 -11.05 -2.47 2.32
CA LYS A 126 -11.83 -3.64 2.77
C LYS A 126 -12.81 -3.25 3.88
N ILE A 127 -12.38 -2.46 4.87
CA ILE A 127 -13.24 -1.95 5.95
C ILE A 127 -14.37 -1.06 5.39
N LEU A 128 -14.07 -0.25 4.38
CA LEU A 128 -15.05 0.64 3.74
C LEU A 128 -15.97 -0.08 2.74
N GLY A 129 -15.77 -1.36 2.47
CA GLY A 129 -16.55 -2.14 1.51
C GLY A 129 -16.21 -1.86 0.04
N ASP A 130 -15.14 -1.13 -0.24
CA ASP A 130 -14.65 -0.91 -1.62
C ASP A 130 -13.81 -2.11 -2.09
N ALA A 131 -14.51 -3.13 -2.60
CA ALA A 131 -13.90 -4.38 -3.01
C ALA A 131 -12.90 -4.20 -4.19
N ALA A 132 -13.16 -3.24 -5.08
CA ALA A 132 -12.31 -3.03 -6.26
C ALA A 132 -10.94 -2.46 -5.86
N ASN A 133 -10.91 -1.39 -5.08
CA ASN A 133 -9.67 -0.81 -4.59
C ASN A 133 -8.97 -1.74 -3.59
N SER A 134 -9.72 -2.41 -2.71
CA SER A 134 -9.17 -3.42 -1.80
C SER A 134 -8.41 -4.51 -2.57
N LYS A 135 -9.03 -5.07 -3.62
CA LYS A 135 -8.38 -6.09 -4.47
C LYS A 135 -7.15 -5.54 -5.19
N LYS A 136 -7.23 -4.34 -5.79
CA LYS A 136 -6.12 -3.71 -6.50
C LYS A 136 -4.88 -3.62 -5.61
N TYR A 137 -5.00 -3.01 -4.43
CA TYR A 137 -3.86 -2.81 -3.53
C TYR A 137 -3.36 -4.11 -2.91
N HIS A 138 -4.24 -5.10 -2.70
CA HIS A 138 -3.85 -6.44 -2.29
C HIS A 138 -3.01 -7.17 -3.35
N ASP A 139 -3.45 -7.13 -4.61
CA ASP A 139 -2.71 -7.76 -5.72
C ASP A 139 -1.32 -7.14 -5.87
N ILE A 140 -1.20 -5.82 -5.70
CA ILE A 140 0.09 -5.12 -5.77
C ILE A 140 0.98 -5.49 -4.59
N GLU A 141 0.46 -5.48 -3.36
CA GLU A 141 1.18 -5.93 -2.16
C GLU A 141 1.77 -7.33 -2.34
N LEU A 142 0.91 -8.28 -2.75
CA LEU A 142 1.34 -9.66 -2.98
C LEU A 142 2.32 -9.79 -4.14
N GLY A 143 2.15 -9.01 -5.20
CA GLY A 143 3.06 -8.99 -6.33
C GLY A 143 4.47 -8.54 -5.93
N LEU A 144 4.55 -7.43 -5.18
CA LEU A 144 5.81 -6.92 -4.63
C LEU A 144 6.47 -7.95 -3.68
N LEU A 145 5.72 -8.47 -2.70
CA LEU A 145 6.22 -9.45 -1.75
C LEU A 145 6.74 -10.72 -2.48
N ASN A 146 5.95 -11.28 -3.39
CA ASN A 146 6.30 -12.46 -4.16
C ASN A 146 7.54 -12.26 -5.03
N SER A 147 7.78 -11.04 -5.52
CA SER A 147 8.97 -10.70 -6.30
C SER A 147 10.28 -10.82 -5.49
N ILE A 148 10.17 -10.83 -4.16
CA ILE A 148 11.28 -11.02 -3.22
C ILE A 148 11.35 -12.48 -2.78
N ILE A 149 10.29 -12.99 -2.14
CA ILE A 149 10.34 -14.27 -1.43
C ILE A 149 10.48 -15.49 -2.35
N LYS A 150 10.10 -15.37 -3.63
CA LYS A 150 10.29 -16.43 -4.63
C LYS A 150 11.71 -16.51 -5.19
N LYS A 151 12.60 -15.57 -4.86
CA LYS A 151 13.99 -15.53 -5.35
C LYS A 151 14.97 -16.27 -4.44
N GLY A 152 14.56 -16.61 -3.22
CA GLY A 152 15.36 -17.31 -2.24
C GLY A 152 14.49 -17.86 -1.12
N ASN A 153 15.12 -18.45 -0.11
CA ASN A 153 14.43 -18.93 1.09
C ASN A 153 14.83 -18.17 2.37
N GLY A 154 15.72 -17.19 2.26
CA GLY A 154 16.19 -16.36 3.35
C GLY A 154 17.00 -17.07 4.44
N LYS A 155 17.41 -18.35 4.25
CA LYS A 155 18.08 -19.15 5.30
C LYS A 155 19.61 -19.05 5.30
N THR A 156 20.18 -18.63 4.21
CA THR A 156 21.62 -18.40 4.03
C THR A 156 21.85 -17.18 3.16
N CYS A 157 23.05 -16.58 3.19
CA CYS A 157 23.37 -15.45 2.33
C CYS A 157 23.31 -15.80 0.84
N GLN A 158 23.65 -17.04 0.44
CA GLN A 158 23.55 -17.50 -0.97
C GLN A 158 22.09 -17.67 -1.44
N ALA A 159 21.17 -17.90 -0.52
CA ALA A 159 19.74 -18.03 -0.78
C ALA A 159 18.91 -16.89 -0.14
N ALA A 160 19.56 -15.75 0.07
CA ALA A 160 18.97 -14.58 0.69
C ALA A 160 17.85 -13.98 -0.16
N TRP A 161 16.94 -13.28 0.48
CA TRP A 161 15.90 -12.52 -0.20
C TRP A 161 16.45 -11.19 -0.74
N PRO A 162 16.36 -10.94 -2.06
CA PRO A 162 16.93 -9.72 -2.66
C PRO A 162 16.04 -8.51 -2.38
N VAL A 163 16.54 -7.55 -1.64
CA VAL A 163 15.85 -6.29 -1.34
C VAL A 163 16.47 -5.11 -2.07
N ILE A 164 15.66 -4.10 -2.34
CA ILE A 164 16.09 -2.82 -2.93
C ILE A 164 16.08 -1.68 -1.92
N GLN A 165 15.40 -1.90 -0.79
CA GLN A 165 15.27 -0.94 0.31
C GLN A 165 15.21 -1.66 1.66
N ILE A 166 15.71 -1.01 2.70
CA ILE A 166 15.73 -1.57 4.07
C ILE A 166 14.31 -1.82 4.63
N ASN A 167 13.32 -0.99 4.27
CA ASN A 167 11.94 -1.19 4.72
C ASN A 167 11.31 -2.49 4.22
N GLU A 168 11.78 -3.05 3.10
CA GLU A 168 11.31 -4.36 2.62
C GLU A 168 11.69 -5.50 3.57
N GLU A 169 12.87 -5.45 4.18
CA GLU A 169 13.33 -6.42 5.19
C GLU A 169 12.39 -6.44 6.40
N TYR A 170 12.14 -5.26 6.97
CA TYR A 170 11.26 -5.12 8.13
C TYR A 170 9.81 -5.49 7.82
N PHE A 171 9.33 -5.19 6.62
CA PHE A 171 8.00 -5.62 6.17
C PHE A 171 7.90 -7.15 6.13
N ILE A 172 8.90 -7.83 5.57
CA ILE A 172 8.94 -9.30 5.50
C ILE A 172 8.99 -9.90 6.91
N LEU A 173 9.84 -9.38 7.81
CA LEU A 173 9.89 -9.82 9.21
C LEU A 173 8.54 -9.64 9.90
N GLN A 174 7.85 -8.53 9.69
CA GLN A 174 6.51 -8.29 10.23
C GLN A 174 5.50 -9.33 9.70
N MET A 175 5.55 -9.66 8.40
CA MET A 175 4.67 -10.66 7.81
C MET A 175 4.92 -12.08 8.35
N LEU A 176 6.15 -12.36 8.80
CA LEU A 176 6.54 -13.61 9.45
C LEU A 176 6.24 -13.63 10.96
N GLY A 177 5.68 -12.53 11.53
CA GLY A 177 5.52 -12.40 12.98
C GLY A 177 6.85 -12.41 13.74
N ALA A 178 7.94 -12.03 13.07
CA ALA A 178 9.29 -12.11 13.61
C ALA A 178 9.70 -10.80 14.30
N LYS A 179 10.16 -10.90 15.54
CA LYS A 179 10.71 -9.78 16.31
C LYS A 179 12.24 -9.77 16.19
N LEU A 180 12.80 -8.69 15.66
CA LEU A 180 14.23 -8.53 15.51
C LEU A 180 14.93 -8.53 16.89
N LEU A 181 15.96 -9.37 17.03
CA LEU A 181 16.85 -9.44 18.20
C LEU A 181 18.20 -8.79 17.89
N LYS A 182 18.76 -9.08 16.69
CA LYS A 182 20.07 -8.57 16.28
C LYS A 182 20.15 -8.47 14.77
N GLN A 183 20.78 -7.40 14.27
CA GLN A 183 21.15 -7.21 12.87
C GLN A 183 22.65 -7.10 12.73
N SER A 184 23.21 -7.72 11.70
CA SER A 184 24.63 -7.64 11.36
C SER A 184 24.82 -7.89 9.86
N VAL A 185 25.89 -7.38 9.29
CA VAL A 185 26.25 -7.64 7.89
C VAL A 185 27.07 -8.93 7.81
N ASP A 186 26.70 -9.79 6.84
CA ASP A 186 27.43 -11.00 6.49
C ASP A 186 27.99 -10.88 5.07
N ASN A 187 29.31 -11.00 4.93
CA ASN A 187 30.04 -10.89 3.65
C ASN A 187 30.59 -12.25 3.17
N THR A 188 30.26 -13.36 3.84
CA THR A 188 30.89 -14.67 3.57
C THR A 188 30.36 -15.35 2.30
N GLY A 189 29.18 -14.95 1.81
CA GLY A 189 28.57 -15.53 0.60
C GLY A 189 27.92 -14.51 -0.31
N GLY A 190 28.21 -13.23 -0.12
CA GLY A 190 27.60 -12.07 -0.75
C GLY A 190 27.48 -10.93 0.24
N LEU A 191 26.86 -9.83 -0.14
CA LEU A 191 26.58 -8.73 0.79
C LEU A 191 25.16 -8.88 1.33
N CYS A 192 25.06 -9.39 2.56
CA CYS A 192 23.77 -9.71 3.17
C CYS A 192 23.60 -9.03 4.53
N ASP A 193 22.37 -8.56 4.82
CA ASP A 193 21.93 -8.37 6.18
C ASP A 193 21.52 -9.71 6.78
N LYS A 194 22.15 -10.04 7.92
CA LYS A 194 21.82 -11.19 8.77
C LYS A 194 20.97 -10.72 9.92
N MET A 195 19.73 -11.16 9.99
CA MET A 195 18.77 -10.80 11.03
C MET A 195 18.45 -11.99 11.93
N GLU A 196 18.90 -11.94 13.17
CA GLU A 196 18.51 -12.89 14.21
C GLU A 196 17.17 -12.42 14.81
N VAL A 197 16.17 -13.29 14.84
CA VAL A 197 14.80 -12.94 15.20
C VAL A 197 14.20 -13.96 16.16
N HIS A 198 13.19 -13.52 16.92
CA HIS A 198 12.31 -14.39 17.69
C HIS A 198 10.97 -14.52 16.98
N THR A 199 10.48 -15.74 16.82
CA THR A 199 9.15 -16.08 16.28
C THR A 199 8.41 -16.98 17.26
N ASP A 200 7.13 -17.25 17.04
CA ASP A 200 6.34 -18.19 17.84
C ASP A 200 6.94 -19.61 17.84
N GLU A 201 7.72 -19.97 16.80
CA GLU A 201 8.43 -21.25 16.68
C GLU A 201 9.86 -21.22 17.27
N GLY A 202 10.26 -20.14 17.94
CA GLY A 202 11.59 -19.92 18.54
C GLY A 202 12.49 -19.00 17.72
N ASN A 203 13.79 -19.00 18.07
CA ASN A 203 14.76 -18.13 17.41
C ASN A 203 15.12 -18.64 16.02
N LYS A 204 15.16 -17.74 15.06
CA LYS A 204 15.53 -17.99 13.66
C LYS A 204 16.52 -16.94 13.17
N THR A 205 17.14 -17.22 12.03
CA THR A 205 17.99 -16.27 11.32
C THR A 205 17.52 -16.16 9.88
N TYR A 206 17.34 -14.93 9.42
CA TYR A 206 17.04 -14.63 8.03
C TYR A 206 18.11 -13.77 7.39
N TYR A 207 18.28 -13.93 6.08
CA TYR A 207 19.27 -13.23 5.29
C TYR A 207 18.60 -12.45 4.17
N PHE A 208 19.00 -11.18 4.01
CA PHE A 208 18.53 -10.28 2.96
C PHE A 208 19.73 -9.85 2.10
N GLU A 209 19.66 -10.01 0.80
CA GLU A 209 20.69 -9.56 -0.12
C GLU A 209 20.51 -8.05 -0.36
N ILE A 210 21.51 -7.25 0.05
CA ILE A 210 21.42 -5.79 0.16
C ILE A 210 22.31 -5.04 -0.83
N SER A 211 22.95 -5.72 -1.78
CA SER A 211 23.86 -5.06 -2.74
C SER A 211 23.17 -3.97 -3.57
N LYS A 212 21.87 -4.14 -3.87
CA LYS A 212 21.08 -3.14 -4.60
C LYS A 212 20.76 -1.90 -3.74
N VAL A 213 20.60 -2.06 -2.44
CA VAL A 213 20.43 -0.94 -1.49
C VAL A 213 21.63 -0.01 -1.57
N PHE A 214 22.85 -0.55 -1.50
CA PHE A 214 24.09 0.23 -1.60
C PHE A 214 24.32 0.82 -3.00
N LYS A 215 24.04 0.05 -4.09
CA LYS A 215 24.18 0.57 -5.46
C LYS A 215 23.26 1.75 -5.71
N GLY A 216 22.05 1.73 -5.19
CA GLY A 216 21.11 2.84 -5.28
C GLY A 216 21.66 4.10 -4.59
N HIS A 217 22.25 3.99 -3.40
CA HIS A 217 22.87 5.10 -2.68
C HIS A 217 24.11 5.64 -3.40
N ASN A 218 25.01 4.78 -3.88
CA ASN A 218 26.25 5.20 -4.55
C ASN A 218 26.00 5.94 -5.88
N LYS A 219 24.97 5.58 -6.64
CA LYS A 219 24.58 6.31 -7.87
C LYS A 219 24.06 7.73 -7.58
N GLN A 220 23.71 8.03 -6.33
CA GLN A 220 23.12 9.30 -5.92
C GLN A 220 24.11 10.25 -5.25
N GLY A 221 25.37 9.85 -5.05
CA GLY A 221 26.37 10.67 -4.36
C GLY A 221 26.04 10.94 -2.88
N ILE A 222 25.22 10.10 -2.26
CA ILE A 222 24.89 10.15 -0.85
C ILE A 222 26.00 9.34 -0.13
N HIS A 223 26.97 10.06 0.44
CA HIS A 223 28.01 9.52 1.30
C HIS A 223 27.58 9.48 2.77
#